data_271b55056f000f6de7aa20e22ef7ed15
#
_entry.id   271b55056f000f6de7aa20e22ef7ed15
#
_cell.length_a   1.000
_cell.length_b   1.000
_cell.length_c   1.000
_cell.angle_alpha   90.00
_cell.angle_beta   90.00
_cell.angle_gamma   90.00
#
_symmetry.space_group_name_H-M   'P 1'
#
loop_
_entity.id
_entity.type
_entity.pdbx_description
1 polymer ?
#
loop_
_entity_poly.entity_id
_entity_poly.type
_entity_poly.pdbx_seq_one_letter_code
_entity_poly.pdbx_strand_id
1 'polypeptide(L)'
;QPHACFIQSIDDDLVNEGGIMDLWVKEARLFKFGSGTGTNFSNLRGEGEQLSGGGVSSGVMSFLKIGDRAAGAIKSGGTTRRAAKMVILDLDHPDIEDFIEWKAIEEDKARALIAAGYPSDFNGEAYATVSGQNSNNSVKVPSEFLKAIEEDGDWDLIARTDGSVMKTVKARDLWNKIADAAWRCADPGVQYDTTINEWHTSPMGGRIRASNPCSEYLFLDNTACNLASLNLVKFYDDETQIFDVASYKHALRIWTIVLEISVEMAQFPSKEIAQGSYDYRTLGLGYANLGSLLMRKGIAYDSKLGRAIAGALTAMLTGEAYKASAEMAGIVGPFPKYKENAENMLRVMNNHRKAAYDSNDYEGLSHDLIAIDQEICPEYLLEAAQSSWDDAVELGTKNGYRNA
;
A
#
# COMPACT_ATOMS: atom_id res chain seq x y z
N GLN A 1 -7.56 -14.48 12.99
CA GLN A 1 -6.20 -14.11 12.54
C GLN A 1 -6.03 -12.59 12.63
N PRO A 2 -5.02 -12.08 13.36
CA PRO A 2 -4.88 -10.63 13.58
C PRO A 2 -4.34 -9.89 12.36
N HIS A 3 -3.57 -10.58 11.46
CA HIS A 3 -3.01 -9.97 10.26
C HIS A 3 -3.94 -10.17 9.06
N ALA A 4 -4.28 -9.07 8.40
CA ALA A 4 -5.18 -9.05 7.26
C ALA A 4 -4.47 -8.71 5.94
N CYS A 5 -3.33 -8.03 6.01
CA CYS A 5 -2.61 -7.48 4.86
C CYS A 5 -1.22 -8.08 4.77
N PHE A 6 -0.88 -8.62 3.60
CA PHE A 6 0.39 -9.29 3.33
C PHE A 6 1.01 -8.74 2.05
N ILE A 7 2.34 -8.65 2.04
CA ILE A 7 3.14 -8.40 0.84
C ILE A 7 4.04 -9.60 0.64
N GLN A 8 4.11 -10.15 -0.56
CA GLN A 8 4.90 -11.32 -0.89
C GLN A 8 5.85 -11.03 -2.04
N SER A 9 7.05 -11.61 -1.98
CA SER A 9 8.00 -11.63 -3.10
C SER A 9 7.65 -12.72 -4.10
N ILE A 10 8.22 -12.60 -5.30
CA ILE A 10 8.21 -13.63 -6.34
C ILE A 10 9.55 -13.65 -7.07
N ASP A 11 10.06 -14.84 -7.31
CA ASP A 11 11.25 -15.08 -8.13
C ASP A 11 10.85 -15.58 -9.52
N ASP A 12 11.71 -15.31 -10.51
CA ASP A 12 11.50 -15.74 -11.89
C ASP A 12 11.84 -17.25 -12.06
N ASP A 13 11.10 -18.06 -11.33
CA ASP A 13 11.15 -19.51 -11.37
C ASP A 13 9.73 -20.08 -11.42
N LEU A 14 9.52 -21.18 -12.14
CA LEU A 14 8.16 -21.73 -12.29
C LEU A 14 7.69 -22.48 -11.06
N VAL A 15 8.50 -23.39 -10.49
CA VAL A 15 8.04 -24.42 -9.54
C VAL A 15 8.81 -24.46 -8.22
N ASN A 16 10.02 -23.89 -8.18
CA ASN A 16 10.84 -23.92 -6.96
C ASN A 16 10.28 -23.00 -5.86
N GLU A 17 10.77 -23.15 -4.65
CA GLU A 17 10.43 -22.28 -3.53
C GLU A 17 10.72 -20.82 -3.87
N GLY A 18 9.77 -19.91 -3.59
CA GLY A 18 9.80 -18.51 -3.99
C GLY A 18 9.29 -18.22 -5.40
N GLY A 19 9.10 -19.23 -6.23
CA GLY A 19 8.66 -19.08 -7.62
C GLY A 19 7.14 -18.94 -7.79
N ILE A 20 6.72 -18.95 -9.05
CA ILE A 20 5.34 -18.62 -9.47
C ILE A 20 4.31 -19.56 -8.84
N MET A 21 4.51 -20.89 -8.93
CA MET A 21 3.55 -21.87 -8.40
C MET A 21 3.56 -21.89 -6.88
N ASP A 22 4.68 -21.66 -6.24
CA ASP A 22 4.78 -21.53 -4.79
C ASP A 22 4.01 -20.31 -4.28
N LEU A 23 4.10 -19.16 -5.00
CA LEU A 23 3.30 -17.98 -4.68
C LEU A 23 1.80 -18.30 -4.69
N TRP A 24 1.29 -19.03 -5.71
CA TRP A 24 -0.14 -19.37 -5.77
C TRP A 24 -0.57 -20.28 -4.59
N VAL A 25 0.31 -21.15 -4.12
CA VAL A 25 0.05 -21.95 -2.92
C VAL A 25 0.01 -21.09 -1.65
N LYS A 26 0.95 -20.16 -1.51
CA LYS A 26 0.99 -19.19 -0.39
C LYS A 26 -0.26 -18.31 -0.38
N GLU A 27 -0.66 -17.76 -1.54
CA GLU A 27 -1.89 -16.97 -1.69
C GLU A 27 -3.14 -17.79 -1.33
N ALA A 28 -3.24 -19.03 -1.77
CA ALA A 28 -4.37 -19.90 -1.44
C ALA A 28 -4.55 -20.07 0.07
N ARG A 29 -3.43 -20.21 0.81
CA ARG A 29 -3.46 -20.27 2.28
C ARG A 29 -3.98 -18.96 2.89
N LEU A 30 -3.51 -17.81 2.40
CA LEU A 30 -3.96 -16.50 2.87
C LEU A 30 -5.46 -16.28 2.60
N PHE A 31 -5.92 -16.57 1.40
CA PHE A 31 -7.33 -16.43 1.02
C PHE A 31 -8.24 -17.33 1.83
N LYS A 32 -7.82 -18.58 2.09
CA LYS A 32 -8.57 -19.51 2.95
C LYS A 32 -8.87 -18.92 4.33
N PHE A 33 -7.96 -18.14 4.88
CA PHE A 33 -8.10 -17.53 6.21
C PHE A 33 -8.64 -16.09 6.17
N GLY A 34 -9.02 -15.58 5.01
CA GLY A 34 -9.68 -14.29 4.87
C GLY A 34 -8.75 -13.09 4.77
N SER A 35 -7.46 -13.31 4.54
CA SER A 35 -6.46 -12.25 4.38
C SER A 35 -6.28 -11.86 2.91
N GLY A 36 -5.79 -10.63 2.69
CA GLY A 36 -5.40 -10.12 1.38
C GLY A 36 -3.88 -10.12 1.19
N THR A 37 -3.44 -10.18 -0.07
CA THR A 37 -2.01 -10.15 -0.42
C THR A 37 -1.75 -9.29 -1.63
N GLY A 38 -0.52 -8.74 -1.73
CA GLY A 38 -0.04 -8.07 -2.91
C GLY A 38 1.38 -8.48 -3.27
N THR A 39 1.68 -8.45 -4.56
CA THR A 39 2.98 -8.84 -5.10
C THR A 39 3.32 -7.97 -6.30
N ASN A 40 4.59 -7.57 -6.39
CA ASN A 40 5.15 -6.96 -7.59
C ASN A 40 5.73 -8.06 -8.48
N PHE A 41 5.18 -8.18 -9.68
CA PHE A 41 5.52 -9.23 -10.64
C PHE A 41 6.65 -8.85 -11.61
N SER A 42 7.26 -7.68 -11.44
CA SER A 42 8.26 -7.14 -12.37
C SER A 42 9.58 -7.92 -12.38
N ASN A 43 9.79 -8.85 -11.44
CA ASN A 43 10.94 -9.77 -11.51
C ASN A 43 10.77 -10.84 -12.58
N LEU A 44 9.55 -11.16 -12.97
CA LEU A 44 9.29 -12.16 -14.00
C LEU A 44 9.68 -11.61 -15.36
N ARG A 45 10.29 -12.45 -16.19
CA ARG A 45 10.64 -12.07 -17.57
C ARG A 45 9.39 -11.85 -18.43
N GLY A 46 9.48 -10.91 -19.35
CA GLY A 46 8.43 -10.59 -20.32
C GLY A 46 8.29 -11.62 -21.41
N GLU A 47 7.26 -11.47 -22.24
CA GLU A 47 7.02 -12.29 -23.42
C GLU A 47 8.20 -12.19 -24.41
N GLY A 48 8.63 -13.33 -24.92
CA GLY A 48 9.73 -13.41 -25.90
C GLY A 48 11.13 -13.42 -25.29
N GLU A 49 11.33 -13.16 -24.01
CA GLU A 49 12.65 -13.30 -23.37
C GLU A 49 13.12 -14.76 -23.33
N GLN A 50 14.42 -14.99 -23.43
CA GLN A 50 15.00 -16.33 -23.54
C GLN A 50 14.87 -17.14 -22.25
N LEU A 51 14.56 -18.42 -22.38
CA LEU A 51 14.57 -19.39 -21.28
C LEU A 51 15.92 -20.11 -21.19
N SER A 52 16.41 -20.39 -20.00
CA SER A 52 17.67 -21.11 -19.77
C SER A 52 17.73 -22.51 -20.40
N GLY A 53 16.58 -23.16 -20.54
CA GLY A 53 16.45 -24.49 -21.17
C GLY A 53 16.20 -24.45 -22.68
N GLY A 54 16.24 -23.28 -23.32
CA GLY A 54 15.87 -23.04 -24.71
C GLY A 54 14.38 -22.72 -24.87
N GLY A 55 14.04 -21.95 -25.90
CA GLY A 55 12.72 -21.39 -26.12
C GLY A 55 12.56 -20.01 -25.49
N VAL A 56 11.34 -19.47 -25.51
CA VAL A 56 11.02 -18.11 -25.07
C VAL A 56 9.91 -18.10 -24.01
N SER A 57 9.92 -17.07 -23.16
CA SER A 57 8.90 -16.84 -22.15
C SER A 57 7.55 -16.53 -22.79
N SER A 58 6.47 -17.02 -22.17
CA SER A 58 5.10 -16.66 -22.51
C SER A 58 4.62 -15.37 -21.83
N GLY A 59 5.52 -14.68 -21.14
CA GLY A 59 5.27 -13.41 -20.48
C GLY A 59 4.50 -13.49 -19.15
N VAL A 60 4.54 -12.40 -18.41
CA VAL A 60 3.90 -12.27 -17.09
C VAL A 60 2.39 -12.44 -17.17
N MET A 61 1.75 -11.98 -18.26
CA MET A 61 0.30 -12.03 -18.44
C MET A 61 -0.26 -13.46 -18.43
N SER A 62 0.49 -14.43 -18.92
CA SER A 62 0.10 -15.84 -18.90
C SER A 62 -0.04 -16.36 -17.46
N PHE A 63 0.88 -16.00 -16.59
CA PHE A 63 0.88 -16.43 -15.18
C PHE A 63 -0.13 -15.65 -14.34
N LEU A 64 -0.34 -14.36 -14.62
CA LEU A 64 -1.36 -13.58 -13.94
C LEU A 64 -2.77 -14.14 -14.14
N LYS A 65 -3.08 -14.65 -15.33
CA LYS A 65 -4.37 -15.31 -15.62
C LYS A 65 -4.58 -16.58 -14.78
N ILE A 66 -3.51 -17.34 -14.49
CA ILE A 66 -3.58 -18.51 -13.58
C ILE A 66 -3.91 -18.04 -12.17
N GLY A 67 -3.18 -17.04 -11.64
CA GLY A 67 -3.40 -16.49 -10.31
C GLY A 67 -4.78 -15.85 -10.14
N ASP A 68 -5.30 -15.17 -11.16
CA ASP A 68 -6.65 -14.62 -11.17
C ASP A 68 -7.72 -15.72 -11.04
N ARG A 69 -7.58 -16.82 -11.82
CA ARG A 69 -8.50 -17.95 -11.73
C ARG A 69 -8.42 -18.69 -10.39
N ALA A 70 -7.21 -18.86 -9.86
CA ALA A 70 -7.02 -19.44 -8.52
C ALA A 70 -7.71 -18.60 -7.44
N ALA A 71 -7.51 -17.28 -7.46
CA ALA A 71 -8.16 -16.34 -6.55
C ALA A 71 -9.70 -16.39 -6.67
N GLY A 72 -10.22 -16.47 -7.89
CA GLY A 72 -11.67 -16.59 -8.15
C GLY A 72 -12.30 -17.89 -7.61
N ALA A 73 -11.54 -18.98 -7.58
CA ALA A 73 -12.01 -20.28 -7.09
C ALA A 73 -12.00 -20.36 -5.54
N ILE A 74 -11.15 -19.57 -4.87
CA ILE A 74 -10.95 -19.62 -3.43
C ILE A 74 -11.74 -18.50 -2.77
N LYS A 75 -12.86 -18.84 -2.12
CA LYS A 75 -13.65 -17.88 -1.36
C LYS A 75 -13.01 -17.63 0.01
N SER A 76 -12.83 -16.36 0.34
CA SER A 76 -12.22 -15.91 1.59
C SER A 76 -12.97 -16.47 2.81
N GLY A 77 -12.25 -17.18 3.67
CA GLY A 77 -12.78 -17.73 4.93
C GLY A 77 -13.99 -18.69 4.75
N GLY A 78 -14.15 -19.30 3.58
CA GLY A 78 -15.33 -20.14 3.28
C GLY A 78 -16.65 -19.36 3.12
N THR A 79 -16.58 -18.03 3.04
CA THR A 79 -17.73 -17.12 2.85
C THR A 79 -17.97 -16.83 1.36
N THR A 80 -18.94 -15.95 1.07
CA THR A 80 -19.18 -15.45 -0.30
C THR A 80 -18.20 -14.35 -0.72
N ARG A 81 -17.34 -13.85 0.18
CA ARG A 81 -16.37 -12.79 -0.10
C ARG A 81 -15.27 -13.32 -1.03
N ARG A 82 -14.97 -12.55 -2.09
CA ARG A 82 -13.86 -12.86 -3.00
C ARG A 82 -12.51 -12.69 -2.31
N ALA A 83 -11.50 -13.40 -2.81
CA ALA A 83 -10.11 -13.20 -2.43
C ALA A 83 -9.66 -11.77 -2.76
N ALA A 84 -8.85 -11.17 -1.89
CA ALA A 84 -8.29 -9.83 -2.10
C ALA A 84 -6.83 -9.97 -2.55
N LYS A 85 -6.55 -9.52 -3.78
CA LYS A 85 -5.23 -9.63 -4.42
C LYS A 85 -4.85 -8.31 -5.07
N MET A 86 -3.60 -7.87 -4.87
CA MET A 86 -2.96 -6.79 -5.61
C MET A 86 -1.88 -7.36 -6.53
N VAL A 87 -1.92 -6.95 -7.78
CA VAL A 87 -0.90 -7.23 -8.79
C VAL A 87 -0.24 -5.92 -9.18
N ILE A 88 1.07 -5.85 -9.08
CA ILE A 88 1.83 -4.64 -9.39
C ILE A 88 2.83 -4.95 -10.49
N LEU A 89 2.98 -4.01 -11.44
CA LEU A 89 4.00 -4.07 -12.49
C LEU A 89 4.70 -2.71 -12.61
N ASP A 90 6.02 -2.74 -12.74
CA ASP A 90 6.83 -1.54 -12.95
C ASP A 90 6.68 -1.06 -14.42
N LEU A 91 6.68 0.26 -14.63
CA LEU A 91 6.41 0.84 -15.95
C LEU A 91 7.44 0.50 -17.03
N ASP A 92 8.62 0.04 -16.64
CA ASP A 92 9.68 -0.38 -17.56
C ASP A 92 9.62 -1.88 -17.93
N HIS A 93 8.58 -2.60 -17.48
CA HIS A 93 8.42 -4.01 -17.79
C HIS A 93 8.03 -4.24 -19.26
N PRO A 94 8.59 -5.24 -19.97
CA PRO A 94 8.27 -5.50 -21.37
C PRO A 94 6.76 -5.68 -21.65
N ASP A 95 6.02 -6.34 -20.75
CA ASP A 95 4.61 -6.63 -20.91
C ASP A 95 3.67 -5.53 -20.35
N ILE A 96 4.20 -4.34 -20.08
CA ILE A 96 3.44 -3.27 -19.37
C ILE A 96 2.22 -2.79 -20.16
N GLU A 97 2.31 -2.70 -21.49
CA GLU A 97 1.19 -2.22 -22.31
C GLU A 97 0.00 -3.19 -22.22
N ASP A 98 0.25 -4.50 -22.33
CA ASP A 98 -0.77 -5.53 -22.20
C ASP A 98 -1.36 -5.59 -20.79
N PHE A 99 -0.54 -5.36 -19.77
CA PHE A 99 -0.98 -5.28 -18.38
C PHE A 99 -1.93 -4.10 -18.13
N ILE A 100 -1.61 -2.93 -18.66
CA ILE A 100 -2.45 -1.71 -18.54
C ILE A 100 -3.82 -1.94 -19.18
N GLU A 101 -3.85 -2.51 -20.39
CA GLU A 101 -5.07 -2.67 -21.17
C GLU A 101 -5.88 -3.92 -20.78
N TRP A 102 -5.30 -4.85 -20.03
CA TRP A 102 -5.89 -6.16 -19.73
C TRP A 102 -7.34 -6.09 -19.28
N LYS A 103 -7.63 -5.39 -18.18
CA LYS A 103 -8.99 -5.33 -17.63
C LYS A 103 -9.97 -4.59 -18.52
N ALA A 104 -9.52 -3.54 -19.21
CA ALA A 104 -10.35 -2.81 -20.16
C ALA A 104 -10.79 -3.71 -21.33
N ILE A 105 -9.88 -4.52 -21.87
CA ILE A 105 -10.19 -5.50 -22.93
C ILE A 105 -11.15 -6.59 -22.41
N GLU A 106 -10.94 -7.08 -21.20
CA GLU A 106 -11.81 -8.10 -20.60
C GLU A 106 -13.21 -7.55 -20.29
N GLU A 107 -13.33 -6.30 -19.90
CA GLU A 107 -14.62 -5.61 -19.74
C GLU A 107 -15.38 -5.47 -21.06
N ASP A 108 -14.68 -5.15 -22.15
CA ASP A 108 -15.30 -5.11 -23.49
C ASP A 108 -15.82 -6.49 -23.91
N LYS A 109 -15.11 -7.58 -23.59
CA LYS A 109 -15.57 -8.95 -23.81
C LYS A 109 -16.83 -9.25 -22.99
N ALA A 110 -16.86 -8.86 -21.71
CA ALA A 110 -18.04 -9.03 -20.87
C ALA A 110 -19.25 -8.27 -21.42
N ARG A 111 -19.06 -7.03 -21.87
CA ARG A 111 -20.12 -6.23 -22.54
C ARG A 111 -20.64 -6.90 -23.81
N ALA A 112 -19.74 -7.46 -24.63
CA ALA A 112 -20.14 -8.20 -25.83
C ALA A 112 -20.97 -9.45 -25.50
N LEU A 113 -20.62 -10.20 -24.46
CA LEU A 113 -21.37 -11.34 -23.96
C LEU A 113 -22.76 -10.93 -23.46
N ILE A 114 -22.85 -9.83 -22.70
CA ILE A 114 -24.12 -9.28 -22.20
C ILE A 114 -25.02 -8.85 -23.39
N ALA A 115 -24.44 -8.19 -24.38
CA ALA A 115 -25.18 -7.83 -25.61
C ALA A 115 -25.67 -9.05 -26.39
N ALA A 116 -24.97 -10.19 -26.28
CA ALA A 116 -25.42 -11.47 -26.86
C ALA A 116 -26.46 -12.23 -26.01
N GLY A 117 -26.90 -11.68 -24.88
CA GLY A 117 -27.95 -12.23 -24.01
C GLY A 117 -27.47 -12.96 -22.75
N TYR A 118 -26.17 -12.95 -22.43
CA TYR A 118 -25.69 -13.48 -21.16
C TYR A 118 -26.09 -12.56 -19.99
N PRO A 119 -26.33 -13.12 -18.78
CA PRO A 119 -26.69 -12.32 -17.60
C PRO A 119 -25.65 -11.24 -17.29
N SER A 120 -26.12 -10.02 -17.00
CA SER A 120 -25.28 -8.87 -16.65
C SER A 120 -24.90 -8.82 -15.16
N ASP A 121 -25.36 -9.77 -14.34
CA ASP A 121 -25.01 -9.86 -12.93
C ASP A 121 -23.52 -10.07 -12.76
N PHE A 122 -22.93 -9.38 -11.77
CA PHE A 122 -21.49 -9.42 -11.51
C PHE A 122 -20.96 -10.83 -11.20
N ASN A 123 -21.79 -11.72 -10.66
CA ASN A 123 -21.48 -13.12 -10.45
C ASN A 123 -22.00 -14.00 -11.61
N GLY A 124 -22.57 -13.40 -12.64
CA GLY A 124 -23.12 -14.07 -13.79
C GLY A 124 -22.06 -14.61 -14.75
N GLU A 125 -22.51 -15.37 -15.76
CA GLU A 125 -21.64 -16.10 -16.68
C GLU A 125 -20.77 -15.17 -17.54
N ALA A 126 -21.25 -13.97 -17.91
CA ALA A 126 -20.45 -13.00 -18.66
C ALA A 126 -19.15 -12.65 -17.93
N TYR A 127 -19.24 -12.27 -16.64
CA TYR A 127 -18.07 -11.94 -15.83
C TYR A 127 -17.28 -13.17 -15.35
N ALA A 128 -17.91 -14.31 -15.18
CA ALA A 128 -17.20 -15.55 -14.85
C ALA A 128 -16.33 -16.07 -16.01
N THR A 129 -16.62 -15.69 -17.25
CA THR A 129 -15.90 -16.11 -18.45
C THR A 129 -14.62 -15.31 -18.68
N VAL A 130 -14.61 -14.01 -18.38
CA VAL A 130 -13.47 -13.11 -18.59
C VAL A 130 -12.44 -13.21 -17.45
N SER A 131 -11.20 -12.79 -17.69
CA SER A 131 -10.12 -12.81 -16.70
C SER A 131 -9.92 -11.45 -16.00
N GLY A 132 -9.05 -11.39 -15.00
CA GLY A 132 -8.70 -10.14 -14.31
C GLY A 132 -9.76 -9.63 -13.33
N GLN A 133 -10.74 -10.45 -12.95
CA GLN A 133 -11.86 -10.04 -12.09
C GLN A 133 -11.56 -10.17 -10.58
N ASN A 134 -10.45 -10.80 -10.21
CA ASN A 134 -10.16 -11.18 -8.82
C ASN A 134 -8.91 -10.50 -8.28
N SER A 135 -8.36 -9.51 -8.99
CA SER A 135 -7.21 -8.72 -8.57
C SER A 135 -7.46 -7.23 -8.75
N ASN A 136 -6.85 -6.41 -7.89
CA ASN A 136 -6.60 -5.01 -8.13
C ASN A 136 -5.26 -4.89 -8.85
N ASN A 137 -5.18 -4.13 -9.92
CA ASN A 137 -3.95 -3.95 -10.68
C ASN A 137 -3.41 -2.54 -10.46
N SER A 138 -2.10 -2.41 -10.25
CA SER A 138 -1.44 -1.11 -10.11
C SER A 138 -0.13 -1.08 -10.89
N VAL A 139 0.22 0.08 -11.41
CA VAL A 139 1.51 0.35 -12.03
C VAL A 139 2.39 1.17 -11.10
N LYS A 140 3.69 0.86 -11.04
CA LYS A 140 4.67 1.67 -10.31
C LYS A 140 5.27 2.72 -11.24
N VAL A 141 5.10 3.98 -10.84
CA VAL A 141 5.47 5.16 -11.63
C VAL A 141 6.64 5.88 -10.94
N PRO A 142 7.85 5.82 -11.48
CA PRO A 142 8.98 6.59 -10.98
C PRO A 142 8.90 8.05 -11.44
N SER A 143 9.56 8.97 -10.72
CA SER A 143 9.56 10.41 -11.05
C SER A 143 10.22 10.69 -12.41
N GLU A 144 11.19 9.87 -12.81
CA GLU A 144 11.83 9.95 -14.12
C GLU A 144 10.85 9.75 -15.28
N PHE A 145 9.85 8.86 -15.10
CA PHE A 145 8.81 8.67 -16.10
C PHE A 145 7.91 9.91 -16.21
N LEU A 146 7.54 10.52 -15.08
CA LEU A 146 6.73 11.76 -15.07
C LEU A 146 7.48 12.90 -15.75
N LYS A 147 8.78 13.01 -15.52
CA LYS A 147 9.64 13.97 -16.20
C LYS A 147 9.70 13.70 -17.71
N ALA A 148 9.82 12.44 -18.13
CA ALA A 148 9.79 12.07 -19.55
C ALA A 148 8.45 12.47 -20.20
N ILE A 149 7.32 12.41 -19.48
CA ILE A 149 6.02 12.89 -19.98
C ILE A 149 6.08 14.42 -20.22
N GLU A 150 6.62 15.18 -19.26
CA GLU A 150 6.71 16.65 -19.37
C GLU A 150 7.59 17.08 -20.53
N GLU A 151 8.69 16.39 -20.76
CA GLU A 151 9.68 16.63 -21.81
C GLU A 151 9.30 16.04 -23.18
N ASP A 152 8.12 15.39 -23.31
CA ASP A 152 7.70 14.63 -24.51
C ASP A 152 8.70 13.58 -24.95
N GLY A 153 9.36 12.98 -23.95
CA GLY A 153 10.44 12.01 -24.09
C GLY A 153 9.96 10.59 -24.36
N ASP A 154 10.96 9.74 -24.56
CA ASP A 154 10.79 8.31 -24.76
C ASP A 154 10.92 7.55 -23.43
N TRP A 155 10.38 6.32 -23.38
CA TRP A 155 10.48 5.42 -22.26
C TRP A 155 10.84 4.01 -22.74
N ASP A 156 11.89 3.44 -22.15
CA ASP A 156 12.39 2.14 -22.53
C ASP A 156 11.75 1.02 -21.70
N LEU A 157 11.33 -0.05 -22.36
CA LEU A 157 10.88 -1.29 -21.76
C LEU A 157 12.06 -2.27 -21.75
N ILE A 158 12.42 -2.75 -20.56
CA ILE A 158 13.70 -3.40 -20.27
C ILE A 158 13.51 -4.90 -20.01
N ALA A 159 14.26 -5.73 -20.73
CA ALA A 159 14.34 -7.16 -20.50
C ALA A 159 14.80 -7.47 -19.05
N ARG A 160 14.19 -8.47 -18.45
CA ARG A 160 14.52 -8.89 -17.08
C ARG A 160 15.69 -9.86 -17.02
N THR A 161 15.99 -10.50 -18.14
CA THR A 161 17.10 -11.46 -18.23
C THR A 161 18.48 -10.82 -18.34
N ASP A 162 18.62 -9.73 -19.10
CA ASP A 162 19.93 -9.12 -19.39
C ASP A 162 19.98 -7.59 -19.31
N GLY A 163 18.82 -6.95 -19.00
CA GLY A 163 18.73 -5.49 -18.90
C GLY A 163 18.75 -4.76 -20.24
N SER A 164 18.63 -5.46 -21.38
CA SER A 164 18.57 -4.83 -22.69
C SER A 164 17.23 -4.15 -22.95
N VAL A 165 17.23 -3.12 -23.80
CA VAL A 165 16.00 -2.46 -24.24
C VAL A 165 15.28 -3.35 -25.24
N MET A 166 14.09 -3.83 -24.90
CA MET A 166 13.25 -4.63 -25.81
C MET A 166 12.38 -3.75 -26.71
N LYS A 167 11.91 -2.63 -26.20
CA LYS A 167 11.04 -1.69 -26.90
C LYS A 167 11.18 -0.31 -26.31
N THR A 168 11.12 0.73 -27.16
CA THR A 168 11.00 2.11 -26.73
C THR A 168 9.62 2.65 -27.11
N VAL A 169 8.93 3.32 -26.20
CA VAL A 169 7.61 3.92 -26.40
C VAL A 169 7.62 5.40 -26.01
N LYS A 170 6.65 6.18 -26.48
CA LYS A 170 6.45 7.54 -25.96
C LYS A 170 5.88 7.49 -24.55
N ALA A 171 6.53 8.17 -23.59
CA ALA A 171 6.08 8.21 -22.21
C ALA A 171 4.64 8.75 -22.08
N ARG A 172 4.31 9.79 -22.86
CA ARG A 172 2.96 10.37 -22.89
C ARG A 172 1.92 9.41 -23.43
N ASP A 173 2.25 8.58 -24.43
CA ASP A 173 1.29 7.61 -24.98
C ASP A 173 1.00 6.51 -23.97
N LEU A 174 2.04 6.04 -23.25
CA LEU A 174 1.87 5.05 -22.18
C LEU A 174 1.02 5.62 -21.03
N TRP A 175 1.24 6.89 -20.64
CA TRP A 175 0.43 7.57 -19.63
C TRP A 175 -1.03 7.71 -20.06
N ASN A 176 -1.28 8.07 -21.33
CA ASN A 176 -2.63 8.16 -21.87
C ASN A 176 -3.34 6.79 -21.86
N LYS A 177 -2.64 5.69 -22.13
CA LYS A 177 -3.19 4.33 -22.00
C LYS A 177 -3.60 4.03 -20.55
N ILE A 178 -2.77 4.38 -19.57
CA ILE A 178 -3.11 4.23 -18.13
C ILE A 178 -4.39 5.01 -17.81
N ALA A 179 -4.46 6.27 -18.22
CA ALA A 179 -5.61 7.13 -17.97
C ALA A 179 -6.90 6.61 -18.63
N ASP A 180 -6.82 6.16 -19.90
CA ASP A 180 -7.96 5.58 -20.61
C ASP A 180 -8.45 4.29 -19.94
N ALA A 181 -7.55 3.36 -19.62
CA ALA A 181 -7.90 2.12 -18.95
C ALA A 181 -8.55 2.37 -17.59
N ALA A 182 -7.95 3.27 -16.78
CA ALA A 182 -8.51 3.65 -15.47
C ALA A 182 -9.90 4.29 -15.59
N TRP A 183 -10.14 5.11 -16.61
CA TRP A 183 -11.45 5.67 -16.91
C TRP A 183 -12.48 4.59 -17.28
N ARG A 184 -12.09 3.60 -18.09
CA ARG A 184 -12.98 2.57 -18.63
C ARG A 184 -13.35 1.50 -17.60
N CYS A 185 -12.41 1.11 -16.72
CA CYS A 185 -12.61 -0.05 -15.82
C CYS A 185 -12.05 0.14 -14.40
N ALA A 186 -11.65 1.36 -14.00
CA ALA A 186 -11.07 1.72 -12.70
C ALA A 186 -9.69 1.09 -12.39
N ASP A 187 -9.06 0.41 -13.33
CA ASP A 187 -7.71 -0.15 -13.25
C ASP A 187 -6.89 0.24 -14.50
N PRO A 188 -5.55 0.36 -14.37
CA PRO A 188 -4.75 0.18 -13.16
C PRO A 188 -4.78 1.39 -12.24
N GLY A 189 -4.53 1.15 -10.95
CA GLY A 189 -4.14 2.19 -10.01
C GLY A 189 -2.70 2.64 -10.24
N VAL A 190 -2.29 3.76 -9.63
CA VAL A 190 -0.94 4.33 -9.72
C VAL A 190 -0.28 4.34 -8.35
N GLN A 191 0.96 3.84 -8.28
CA GLN A 191 1.82 3.93 -7.11
C GLN A 191 3.07 4.73 -7.47
N TYR A 192 3.27 5.90 -6.84
CA TYR A 192 4.41 6.79 -7.10
C TYR A 192 5.68 6.25 -6.43
N ASP A 193 6.47 5.48 -7.18
CA ASP A 193 7.59 4.69 -6.66
C ASP A 193 8.65 5.53 -5.93
N THR A 194 9.07 6.65 -6.52
CA THR A 194 10.08 7.53 -5.94
C THR A 194 9.60 8.13 -4.62
N THR A 195 8.41 8.75 -4.61
CA THR A 195 7.83 9.36 -3.40
C THR A 195 7.60 8.35 -2.29
N ILE A 196 7.09 7.16 -2.61
CA ILE A 196 6.89 6.08 -1.64
C ILE A 196 8.22 5.71 -0.97
N ASN A 197 9.30 5.58 -1.73
CA ASN A 197 10.60 5.20 -1.20
C ASN A 197 11.35 6.37 -0.50
N GLU A 198 11.03 7.62 -0.80
CA GLU A 198 11.52 8.77 -0.04
C GLU A 198 10.98 8.78 1.41
N TRP A 199 9.79 8.27 1.63
CA TRP A 199 9.15 8.13 2.95
C TRP A 199 9.41 6.79 3.62
N HIS A 200 10.29 5.96 3.05
CA HIS A 200 10.60 4.64 3.61
C HIS A 200 11.38 4.74 4.91
N THR A 201 10.84 4.16 5.99
CA THR A 201 11.47 4.13 7.31
C THR A 201 12.63 3.15 7.43
N SER A 202 12.65 2.11 6.58
CA SER A 202 13.56 0.98 6.70
C SER A 202 14.25 0.57 5.38
N PRO A 203 14.88 1.51 4.65
CA PRO A 203 15.44 1.26 3.31
C PRO A 203 16.63 0.30 3.30
N MET A 204 17.30 0.08 4.43
CA MET A 204 18.38 -0.91 4.53
C MET A 204 17.86 -2.36 4.42
N GLY A 205 16.57 -2.58 4.58
CA GLY A 205 15.92 -3.86 4.35
C GLY A 205 15.56 -4.12 2.87
N GLY A 206 15.65 -3.10 2.02
CA GLY A 206 15.28 -3.13 0.60
C GLY A 206 14.35 -2.00 0.21
N ARG A 207 13.91 -1.99 -1.07
CA ARG A 207 12.93 -1.01 -1.56
C ARG A 207 11.51 -1.48 -1.28
N ILE A 208 10.60 -0.53 -1.10
CA ILE A 208 9.15 -0.78 -1.15
C ILE A 208 8.77 -1.02 -2.61
N ARG A 209 8.43 -2.26 -2.94
CA ARG A 209 8.08 -2.67 -4.30
C ARG A 209 6.60 -2.93 -4.49
N ALA A 210 5.88 -3.23 -3.41
CA ALA A 210 4.49 -3.65 -3.46
C ALA A 210 3.66 -3.05 -2.32
N SER A 211 2.37 -3.27 -2.40
CA SER A 211 1.39 -2.96 -1.37
C SER A 211 0.44 -4.14 -1.15
N ASN A 212 -0.35 -4.09 -0.07
CA ASN A 212 -1.53 -4.94 0.09
C ASN A 212 -2.63 -4.56 -0.93
N PRO A 213 -3.76 -5.31 -1.01
CA PRO A 213 -4.79 -5.10 -2.03
C PRO A 213 -5.45 -3.72 -2.05
N CYS A 214 -5.54 -3.04 -0.91
CA CYS A 214 -6.17 -1.72 -0.81
C CYS A 214 -5.16 -0.56 -0.86
N SER A 215 -3.86 -0.85 -0.99
CA SER A 215 -2.74 0.09 -1.10
C SER A 215 -2.48 0.96 0.14
N GLU A 216 -3.07 0.65 1.29
CA GLU A 216 -2.77 1.35 2.55
C GLU A 216 -1.50 0.87 3.24
N TYR A 217 -1.05 -0.34 2.96
CA TYR A 217 0.18 -0.92 3.50
C TYR A 217 1.24 -1.03 2.42
N LEU A 218 2.20 -0.13 2.44
CA LEU A 218 3.34 -0.02 1.53
C LEU A 218 4.62 -0.26 2.33
N PHE A 219 5.20 -1.45 2.19
CA PHE A 219 6.40 -1.83 2.94
C PHE A 219 7.20 -2.92 2.20
N LEU A 220 8.15 -3.52 2.88
CA LEU A 220 9.03 -4.56 2.33
C LEU A 220 8.27 -5.84 1.97
N ASP A 221 8.76 -6.55 0.97
CA ASP A 221 8.29 -7.88 0.63
C ASP A 221 8.44 -8.85 1.82
N ASN A 222 7.56 -9.86 1.89
CA ASN A 222 7.51 -10.86 2.95
C ASN A 222 7.28 -10.25 4.34
N THR A 223 6.40 -9.26 4.41
CA THR A 223 5.91 -8.65 5.66
C THR A 223 4.40 -8.65 5.71
N ALA A 224 3.86 -8.41 6.89
CA ALA A 224 2.42 -8.34 7.11
C ALA A 224 2.09 -7.26 8.13
N CYS A 225 0.90 -6.65 8.01
CA CYS A 225 0.38 -5.78 9.05
C CYS A 225 -0.96 -6.28 9.60
N ASN A 226 -1.16 -6.04 10.90
CA ASN A 226 -2.45 -6.17 11.57
C ASN A 226 -3.25 -4.89 11.42
N LEU A 227 -4.55 -4.90 11.73
CA LEU A 227 -5.42 -3.75 11.53
C LEU A 227 -6.30 -3.45 12.74
N ALA A 228 -6.38 -2.14 13.08
CA ALA A 228 -7.38 -1.58 13.96
C ALA A 228 -7.81 -0.21 13.45
N SER A 229 -9.08 0.17 13.70
CA SER A 229 -9.60 1.49 13.33
C SER A 229 -10.45 2.07 14.45
N LEU A 230 -10.19 3.34 14.80
CA LEU A 230 -10.95 4.08 15.78
C LEU A 230 -12.12 4.82 15.13
N ASN A 231 -13.29 4.77 15.74
CA ASN A 231 -14.46 5.52 15.27
C ASN A 231 -14.40 6.96 15.79
N LEU A 232 -14.01 7.92 14.94
CA LEU A 232 -13.82 9.33 15.32
C LEU A 232 -15.06 9.96 15.95
N VAL A 233 -16.26 9.57 15.51
CA VAL A 233 -17.52 10.12 16.02
C VAL A 233 -17.73 9.82 17.52
N LYS A 234 -17.07 8.79 18.05
CA LYS A 234 -17.16 8.43 19.48
C LYS A 234 -16.38 9.37 20.41
N PHE A 235 -15.51 10.18 19.84
CA PHE A 235 -14.71 11.20 20.55
C PHE A 235 -15.27 12.62 20.36
N TYR A 236 -16.43 12.76 19.72
CA TYR A 236 -17.05 14.06 19.46
C TYR A 236 -18.33 14.24 20.29
N ASP A 237 -18.40 15.37 20.97
CA ASP A 237 -19.56 15.79 21.76
C ASP A 237 -20.39 16.81 20.96
N ASP A 238 -21.64 16.47 20.66
CA ASP A 238 -22.54 17.34 19.89
C ASP A 238 -23.01 18.57 20.66
N GLU A 239 -23.08 18.51 22.03
CA GLU A 239 -23.53 19.64 22.83
C GLU A 239 -22.46 20.73 22.94
N THR A 240 -21.23 20.32 23.20
CA THR A 240 -20.08 21.23 23.32
C THR A 240 -19.39 21.52 22.00
N GLN A 241 -19.67 20.74 20.94
CA GLN A 241 -19.01 20.82 19.63
C GLN A 241 -17.49 20.57 19.69
N ILE A 242 -17.00 19.92 20.74
CA ILE A 242 -15.58 19.65 21.00
C ILE A 242 -15.25 18.20 20.71
N PHE A 243 -14.08 17.98 20.13
CA PHE A 243 -13.48 16.65 19.97
C PHE A 243 -12.63 16.33 21.21
N ASP A 244 -12.89 15.20 21.88
CA ASP A 244 -12.15 14.76 23.06
C ASP A 244 -10.77 14.22 22.70
N VAL A 245 -9.80 15.12 22.64
CA VAL A 245 -8.40 14.82 22.34
C VAL A 245 -7.78 13.86 23.34
N ALA A 246 -8.10 14.01 24.64
CA ALA A 246 -7.50 13.20 25.69
C ALA A 246 -7.90 11.73 25.59
N SER A 247 -9.19 11.45 25.43
CA SER A 247 -9.70 10.08 25.22
C SER A 247 -9.19 9.48 23.90
N TYR A 248 -9.07 10.30 22.84
CA TYR A 248 -8.55 9.85 21.55
C TYR A 248 -7.07 9.43 21.66
N LYS A 249 -6.21 10.27 22.23
CA LYS A 249 -4.78 9.94 22.48
C LYS A 249 -4.64 8.69 23.36
N HIS A 250 -5.44 8.57 24.39
CA HIS A 250 -5.43 7.36 25.24
C HIS A 250 -5.79 6.10 24.47
N ALA A 251 -6.86 6.16 23.65
CA ALA A 251 -7.28 5.03 22.82
C ALA A 251 -6.20 4.64 21.79
N LEU A 252 -5.55 5.62 21.16
CA LEU A 252 -4.45 5.40 20.22
C LEU A 252 -3.29 4.64 20.88
N ARG A 253 -2.89 5.08 22.08
CA ARG A 253 -1.83 4.41 22.84
C ARG A 253 -2.20 2.95 23.17
N ILE A 254 -3.39 2.70 23.67
CA ILE A 254 -3.85 1.34 24.01
C ILE A 254 -3.90 0.45 22.78
N TRP A 255 -4.47 0.92 21.66
CA TRP A 255 -4.55 0.12 20.44
C TRP A 255 -3.17 -0.14 19.80
N THR A 256 -2.23 0.79 19.89
CA THR A 256 -0.84 0.55 19.47
C THR A 256 -0.23 -0.61 20.25
N ILE A 257 -0.41 -0.64 21.59
CA ILE A 257 0.07 -1.74 22.43
C ILE A 257 -0.63 -3.06 22.08
N VAL A 258 -1.94 -3.06 21.84
CA VAL A 258 -2.71 -4.26 21.46
C VAL A 258 -2.23 -4.81 20.13
N LEU A 259 -1.99 -3.93 19.14
CA LEU A 259 -1.46 -4.34 17.83
C LEU A 259 -0.05 -4.91 17.97
N GLU A 260 0.84 -4.29 18.77
CA GLU A 260 2.19 -4.80 19.02
C GLU A 260 2.17 -6.20 19.66
N ILE A 261 1.32 -6.43 20.66
CA ILE A 261 1.15 -7.75 21.27
C ILE A 261 0.67 -8.77 20.22
N SER A 262 -0.20 -8.38 19.31
CA SER A 262 -0.73 -9.27 18.29
C SER A 262 0.33 -9.72 17.26
N VAL A 263 1.41 -8.97 17.08
CA VAL A 263 2.55 -9.40 16.23
C VAL A 263 3.20 -10.66 16.80
N GLU A 264 3.44 -10.71 18.12
CA GLU A 264 4.01 -11.88 18.80
C GLU A 264 3.07 -13.09 18.81
N MET A 265 1.77 -12.86 18.86
CA MET A 265 0.75 -13.91 18.97
C MET A 265 0.30 -14.45 17.62
N ALA A 266 0.76 -13.88 16.50
CA ALA A 266 0.32 -14.24 15.18
C ALA A 266 0.92 -15.56 14.69
N GLN A 267 0.15 -16.25 13.83
CA GLN A 267 0.65 -17.34 13.01
C GLN A 267 0.71 -16.89 11.56
N PHE A 268 1.86 -17.06 10.93
CA PHE A 268 2.11 -16.61 9.56
C PHE A 268 2.10 -17.76 8.57
N PRO A 269 1.76 -17.52 7.28
CA PRO A 269 1.63 -18.58 6.27
C PRO A 269 2.97 -19.15 5.79
N SER A 270 4.07 -18.41 5.97
CA SER A 270 5.41 -18.81 5.60
C SER A 270 6.45 -18.34 6.63
N LYS A 271 7.64 -18.93 6.59
CA LYS A 271 8.75 -18.57 7.49
C LYS A 271 9.29 -17.17 7.18
N GLU A 272 9.35 -16.82 5.91
CA GLU A 272 9.85 -15.52 5.44
C GLU A 272 8.97 -14.38 5.97
N ILE A 273 7.64 -14.54 5.88
CA ILE A 273 6.69 -13.56 6.42
C ILE A 273 6.76 -13.50 7.94
N ALA A 274 6.92 -14.64 8.61
CA ALA A 274 7.11 -14.66 10.06
C ALA A 274 8.37 -13.89 10.47
N GLN A 275 9.48 -14.10 9.76
CA GLN A 275 10.75 -13.41 10.02
C GLN A 275 10.63 -11.92 9.72
N GLY A 276 10.11 -11.53 8.57
CA GLY A 276 9.94 -10.12 8.20
C GLY A 276 9.01 -9.37 9.17
N SER A 277 7.92 -10.02 9.59
CA SER A 277 7.01 -9.43 10.58
C SER A 277 7.65 -9.29 11.95
N TYR A 278 8.49 -10.22 12.36
CA TYR A 278 9.27 -10.12 13.61
C TYR A 278 10.34 -9.03 13.52
N ASP A 279 11.06 -8.97 12.41
CA ASP A 279 12.18 -8.05 12.21
C ASP A 279 11.77 -6.58 12.18
N TYR A 280 10.59 -6.27 11.62
CA TYR A 280 10.11 -4.89 11.43
C TYR A 280 8.87 -4.52 12.25
N ARG A 281 8.05 -5.47 12.66
CA ARG A 281 6.92 -5.28 13.58
C ARG A 281 5.92 -4.21 13.14
N THR A 282 5.57 -4.20 11.87
CA THR A 282 4.67 -3.20 11.28
C THR A 282 3.24 -3.31 11.80
N LEU A 283 2.61 -2.17 12.06
CA LEU A 283 1.25 -2.05 12.59
C LEU A 283 0.35 -1.26 11.65
N GLY A 284 -0.93 -1.63 11.59
CA GLY A 284 -1.96 -0.91 10.83
C GLY A 284 -2.99 -0.29 11.77
N LEU A 285 -2.82 0.97 12.15
CA LEU A 285 -3.75 1.72 12.96
C LEU A 285 -4.35 2.87 12.16
N GLY A 286 -5.67 2.91 12.08
CA GLY A 286 -6.39 3.93 11.34
C GLY A 286 -7.62 4.44 12.06
N TYR A 287 -8.49 5.12 11.34
CA TYR A 287 -9.77 5.59 11.84
C TYR A 287 -10.89 5.44 10.80
N ALA A 288 -12.12 5.54 11.27
CA ALA A 288 -13.32 5.57 10.46
C ALA A 288 -14.20 6.78 10.82
N ASN A 289 -15.14 7.10 9.91
CA ASN A 289 -16.16 8.13 10.13
C ASN A 289 -15.66 9.59 10.17
N LEU A 290 -14.56 9.90 9.49
CA LEU A 290 -14.15 11.30 9.29
C LEU A 290 -15.27 12.12 8.61
N GLY A 291 -15.84 11.60 7.52
CA GLY A 291 -16.95 12.26 6.82
C GLY A 291 -18.15 12.48 7.72
N SER A 292 -18.51 11.49 8.56
CA SER A 292 -19.59 11.63 9.52
C SER A 292 -19.30 12.70 10.59
N LEU A 293 -18.05 12.77 11.07
CA LEU A 293 -17.61 13.81 12.01
C LEU A 293 -17.75 15.20 11.41
N LEU A 294 -17.26 15.39 10.17
CA LEU A 294 -17.33 16.69 9.47
C LEU A 294 -18.78 17.08 9.19
N MET A 295 -19.66 16.14 8.80
CA MET A 295 -21.09 16.41 8.62
C MET A 295 -21.76 16.86 9.92
N ARG A 296 -21.45 16.21 11.05
CA ARG A 296 -21.99 16.60 12.37
C ARG A 296 -21.52 18.00 12.80
N LYS A 297 -20.34 18.40 12.37
CA LYS A 297 -19.81 19.75 12.57
C LYS A 297 -20.30 20.78 11.54
N GLY A 298 -21.09 20.36 10.54
CA GLY A 298 -21.54 21.24 9.46
C GLY A 298 -20.39 21.71 8.53
N ILE A 299 -19.33 20.92 8.41
CA ILE A 299 -18.12 21.23 7.62
C ILE A 299 -18.14 20.43 6.32
N ALA A 300 -18.00 21.11 5.18
CA ALA A 300 -17.89 20.44 3.89
C ALA A 300 -16.60 19.61 3.81
N TYR A 301 -16.72 18.37 3.29
CA TYR A 301 -15.63 17.39 3.26
C TYR A 301 -14.40 17.89 2.49
N ASP A 302 -14.62 18.60 1.40
CA ASP A 302 -13.57 19.18 0.51
C ASP A 302 -13.12 20.58 0.91
N SER A 303 -13.62 21.14 2.03
CA SER A 303 -13.23 22.47 2.49
C SER A 303 -11.80 22.49 3.04
N LYS A 304 -11.17 23.67 3.05
CA LYS A 304 -9.86 23.85 3.69
C LYS A 304 -9.89 23.45 5.18
N LEU A 305 -10.96 23.85 5.90
CA LEU A 305 -11.13 23.47 7.30
C LEU A 305 -11.27 21.97 7.49
N GLY A 306 -12.03 21.29 6.62
CA GLY A 306 -12.18 19.83 6.65
C GLY A 306 -10.84 19.12 6.48
N ARG A 307 -10.02 19.58 5.52
CA ARG A 307 -8.66 19.06 5.29
C ARG A 307 -7.72 19.33 6.47
N ALA A 308 -7.76 20.53 7.05
CA ALA A 308 -6.94 20.87 8.22
C ALA A 308 -7.28 20.00 9.45
N ILE A 309 -8.58 19.78 9.71
CA ILE A 309 -9.03 18.88 10.77
C ILE A 309 -8.57 17.43 10.50
N ALA A 310 -8.73 16.94 9.28
CA ALA A 310 -8.26 15.61 8.90
C ALA A 310 -6.75 15.47 9.10
N GLY A 311 -5.98 16.48 8.68
CA GLY A 311 -4.53 16.52 8.90
C GLY A 311 -4.14 16.46 10.37
N ALA A 312 -4.78 17.28 11.21
CA ALA A 312 -4.50 17.31 12.65
C ALA A 312 -4.87 15.98 13.35
N LEU A 313 -6.03 15.40 13.04
CA LEU A 313 -6.45 14.11 13.60
C LEU A 313 -5.52 12.97 13.18
N THR A 314 -5.05 12.97 11.94
CA THR A 314 -4.10 11.98 11.42
C THR A 314 -2.71 12.18 12.02
N ALA A 315 -2.25 13.41 12.17
CA ALA A 315 -0.99 13.74 12.82
C ALA A 315 -0.97 13.28 14.30
N MET A 316 -2.08 13.49 15.04
CA MET A 316 -2.23 12.94 16.39
C MET A 316 -2.19 11.41 16.39
N LEU A 317 -2.93 10.75 15.47
CA LEU A 317 -2.93 9.29 15.38
C LEU A 317 -1.53 8.74 15.21
N THR A 318 -0.81 9.24 14.22
CA THR A 318 0.51 8.73 13.87
C THR A 318 1.55 9.11 14.94
N GLY A 319 1.52 10.36 15.42
CA GLY A 319 2.41 10.83 16.47
C GLY A 319 2.25 10.04 17.79
N GLU A 320 1.01 9.84 18.27
CA GLU A 320 0.76 9.05 19.49
C GLU A 320 1.10 7.56 19.31
N ALA A 321 0.90 7.00 18.10
CA ALA A 321 1.30 5.62 17.82
C ALA A 321 2.83 5.46 17.88
N TYR A 322 3.59 6.36 17.27
CA TYR A 322 5.05 6.33 17.34
C TYR A 322 5.61 6.73 18.72
N LYS A 323 4.93 7.62 19.46
CA LYS A 323 5.24 7.88 20.86
C LYS A 323 5.11 6.60 21.70
N ALA A 324 3.98 5.88 21.58
CA ALA A 324 3.76 4.60 22.27
C ALA A 324 4.80 3.54 21.85
N SER A 325 5.13 3.49 20.55
CA SER A 325 6.19 2.61 20.01
C SER A 325 7.56 2.92 20.64
N ALA A 326 7.92 4.20 20.80
CA ALA A 326 9.16 4.61 21.45
C ALA A 326 9.16 4.35 22.96
N GLU A 327 8.02 4.49 23.65
CA GLU A 327 7.86 4.09 25.06
C GLU A 327 8.11 2.58 25.22
N MET A 328 7.51 1.75 24.37
CA MET A 328 7.73 0.31 24.38
C MET A 328 9.18 -0.05 24.06
N ALA A 329 9.81 0.63 23.10
CA ALA A 329 11.22 0.43 22.78
C ALA A 329 12.14 0.70 23.98
N GLY A 330 11.81 1.68 24.82
CA GLY A 330 12.54 1.97 26.05
C GLY A 330 12.47 0.85 27.11
N ILE A 331 11.49 -0.03 27.03
CA ILE A 331 11.26 -1.13 27.98
C ILE A 331 11.76 -2.47 27.43
N VAL A 332 11.36 -2.80 26.19
CA VAL A 332 11.60 -4.14 25.57
C VAL A 332 12.57 -4.09 24.39
N GLY A 333 13.14 -2.93 24.08
CA GLY A 333 14.04 -2.70 22.96
C GLY A 333 13.31 -2.34 21.67
N PRO A 334 14.01 -1.67 20.73
CA PRO A 334 13.48 -1.36 19.41
C PRO A 334 13.26 -2.61 18.56
N PHE A 335 12.62 -2.45 17.37
CA PHE A 335 12.49 -3.58 16.45
C PHE A 335 13.88 -4.10 15.99
N PRO A 336 14.05 -5.40 15.70
CA PRO A 336 15.35 -6.02 15.46
C PRO A 336 16.20 -5.32 14.40
N LYS A 337 15.58 -4.81 13.32
CA LYS A 337 16.25 -4.11 12.21
C LYS A 337 16.37 -2.59 12.40
N TYR A 338 16.04 -2.07 13.58
CA TYR A 338 16.07 -0.62 13.86
C TYR A 338 17.47 -0.02 13.71
N LYS A 339 18.50 -0.65 14.28
CA LYS A 339 19.85 -0.07 14.35
C LYS A 339 20.41 0.33 12.98
N GLU A 340 20.20 -0.50 11.98
CA GLU A 340 20.64 -0.24 10.60
C GLU A 340 19.79 0.80 9.87
N ASN A 341 18.56 1.04 10.33
CA ASN A 341 17.59 1.97 9.74
C ASN A 341 17.37 3.25 10.57
N ALA A 342 18.04 3.41 11.71
CA ALA A 342 17.75 4.46 12.68
C ALA A 342 17.80 5.87 12.10
N GLU A 343 18.79 6.19 11.27
CA GLU A 343 18.94 7.49 10.61
C GLU A 343 17.76 7.77 9.66
N ASN A 344 17.41 6.82 8.81
CA ASN A 344 16.29 6.95 7.89
C ASN A 344 14.96 7.09 8.62
N MET A 345 14.75 6.28 9.65
CA MET A 345 13.54 6.34 10.45
C MET A 345 13.40 7.69 11.14
N LEU A 346 14.43 8.18 11.80
CA LEU A 346 14.42 9.50 12.45
C LEU A 346 14.22 10.64 11.45
N ARG A 347 14.81 10.56 10.25
CA ARG A 347 14.58 11.50 9.16
C ARG A 347 13.08 11.57 8.79
N VAL A 348 12.45 10.43 8.58
CA VAL A 348 11.01 10.35 8.25
C VAL A 348 10.15 10.90 9.38
N MET A 349 10.43 10.53 10.65
CA MET A 349 9.69 11.04 11.80
C MET A 349 9.84 12.57 11.94
N ASN A 350 11.04 13.11 11.72
CA ASN A 350 11.27 14.56 11.72
C ASN A 350 10.53 15.27 10.57
N ASN A 351 10.43 14.67 9.37
CA ASN A 351 9.65 15.24 8.28
C ASN A 351 8.15 15.31 8.62
N HIS A 352 7.59 14.27 9.25
CA HIS A 352 6.20 14.32 9.74
C HIS A 352 6.02 15.40 10.81
N ARG A 353 6.96 15.53 11.76
CA ARG A 353 6.95 16.62 12.75
C ARG A 353 6.95 17.99 12.07
N LYS A 354 7.84 18.21 11.10
CA LYS A 354 7.92 19.44 10.32
C LYS A 354 6.62 19.77 9.61
N ALA A 355 5.93 18.77 9.05
CA ALA A 355 4.62 18.93 8.42
C ALA A 355 3.52 19.38 9.40
N ALA A 356 3.60 18.97 10.67
CA ALA A 356 2.69 19.47 11.71
C ALA A 356 2.93 20.94 12.07
N TYR A 357 4.12 21.48 11.77
CA TYR A 357 4.52 22.86 12.01
C TYR A 357 4.55 23.75 10.76
N ASP A 358 4.09 23.25 9.62
CA ASP A 358 4.13 23.94 8.32
C ASP A 358 5.57 24.42 7.96
N SER A 359 6.56 23.61 8.27
CA SER A 359 7.96 23.88 7.93
C SER A 359 8.24 23.50 6.48
N ASN A 360 9.14 24.23 5.82
CA ASN A 360 9.50 24.03 4.40
C ASN A 360 10.88 23.40 4.19
N ASP A 361 11.54 22.88 5.27
CA ASP A 361 12.91 22.35 5.23
C ASP A 361 12.95 20.81 5.35
N TYR A 362 12.14 20.12 4.53
CA TYR A 362 12.08 18.66 4.52
C TYR A 362 13.37 18.04 4.01
N GLU A 363 13.76 16.90 4.61
CA GLU A 363 14.97 16.18 4.27
C GLU A 363 14.68 14.97 3.36
N GLY A 364 15.41 14.89 2.23
CA GLY A 364 15.37 13.73 1.33
C GLY A 364 14.05 13.56 0.58
N LEU A 365 13.33 14.66 0.29
CA LEU A 365 12.12 14.67 -0.51
C LEU A 365 12.36 15.44 -1.80
N SER A 366 11.81 14.94 -2.89
CA SER A 366 11.88 15.56 -4.22
C SER A 366 10.74 16.53 -4.51
N HIS A 367 9.70 16.54 -3.65
CA HIS A 367 8.50 17.38 -3.82
C HIS A 367 8.13 18.04 -2.50
N ASP A 368 7.61 19.28 -2.63
CA ASP A 368 7.06 20.01 -1.50
C ASP A 368 5.79 19.33 -0.96
N LEU A 369 5.63 19.36 0.36
CA LEU A 369 4.45 18.83 1.03
C LEU A 369 3.37 19.92 1.18
N ILE A 370 2.12 19.47 1.24
CA ILE A 370 1.01 20.26 1.77
C ILE A 370 0.89 19.93 3.26
N ALA A 371 1.40 20.81 4.10
CA ALA A 371 1.38 20.67 5.55
C ALA A 371 0.00 21.01 6.14
N ILE A 372 -0.15 20.91 7.48
CA ILE A 372 -1.36 21.35 8.17
C ILE A 372 -1.43 22.87 8.10
N ASP A 373 -2.56 23.38 7.57
CA ASP A 373 -2.81 24.83 7.51
C ASP A 373 -2.96 25.40 8.93
N GLN A 374 -1.95 26.15 9.38
CA GLN A 374 -1.85 26.68 10.75
C GLN A 374 -2.91 27.74 11.04
N GLU A 375 -3.37 28.48 10.02
CA GLU A 375 -4.33 29.57 10.19
C GLU A 375 -5.78 29.07 10.29
N ILE A 376 -6.08 27.95 9.66
CA ILE A 376 -7.44 27.42 9.51
C ILE A 376 -7.71 26.28 10.50
N CYS A 377 -6.68 25.53 10.90
CA CYS A 377 -6.83 24.41 11.83
C CYS A 377 -7.28 24.92 13.21
N PRO A 378 -8.30 24.28 13.85
CA PRO A 378 -8.63 24.61 15.23
C PRO A 378 -7.43 24.48 16.15
N GLU A 379 -7.10 25.53 16.89
CA GLU A 379 -5.90 25.67 17.71
C GLU A 379 -5.66 24.44 18.62
N TYR A 380 -6.68 24.00 19.35
CA TYR A 380 -6.53 22.86 20.27
C TYR A 380 -6.22 21.53 19.57
N LEU A 381 -6.64 21.34 18.29
CA LEU A 381 -6.28 20.16 17.49
C LEU A 381 -4.86 20.28 16.95
N LEU A 382 -4.48 21.49 16.53
CA LEU A 382 -3.16 21.76 16.01
C LEU A 382 -2.09 21.57 17.11
N GLU A 383 -2.28 22.17 18.29
CA GLU A 383 -1.40 21.99 19.46
C GLU A 383 -1.27 20.51 19.84
N ALA A 384 -2.39 19.77 19.83
CA ALA A 384 -2.36 18.35 20.14
C ALA A 384 -1.61 17.53 19.09
N ALA A 385 -1.70 17.87 17.80
CA ALA A 385 -0.96 17.24 16.72
C ALA A 385 0.54 17.50 16.84
N GLN A 386 0.92 18.75 17.07
CA GLN A 386 2.33 19.18 17.25
C GLN A 386 2.94 18.49 18.47
N SER A 387 2.29 18.54 19.61
CA SER A 387 2.75 17.86 20.85
C SER A 387 2.94 16.36 20.66
N SER A 388 2.03 15.67 19.93
CA SER A 388 2.17 14.23 19.68
C SER A 388 3.44 13.90 18.89
N TRP A 389 3.79 14.74 17.90
CA TRP A 389 5.02 14.56 17.13
C TRP A 389 6.28 14.97 17.88
N ASP A 390 6.22 16.03 18.72
CA ASP A 390 7.34 16.40 19.59
C ASP A 390 7.72 15.25 20.51
N ASP A 391 6.74 14.68 21.21
CA ASP A 391 6.93 13.54 22.11
C ASP A 391 7.45 12.30 21.34
N ALA A 392 6.90 12.01 20.15
CA ALA A 392 7.31 10.86 19.34
C ALA A 392 8.78 10.97 18.90
N VAL A 393 9.20 12.15 18.45
CA VAL A 393 10.59 12.38 18.01
C VAL A 393 11.56 12.41 19.19
N GLU A 394 11.20 13.05 20.31
CA GLU A 394 12.04 13.10 21.52
C GLU A 394 12.28 11.69 22.06
N LEU A 395 11.22 10.93 22.30
CA LEU A 395 11.32 9.56 22.82
C LEU A 395 11.97 8.61 21.82
N GLY A 396 11.67 8.74 20.54
CA GLY A 396 12.28 7.93 19.48
C GLY A 396 13.77 8.16 19.33
N THR A 397 14.23 9.40 19.46
CA THR A 397 15.66 9.73 19.48
C THR A 397 16.38 9.08 20.66
N LYS A 398 15.73 9.01 21.81
CA LYS A 398 16.29 8.42 23.04
C LYS A 398 16.27 6.89 23.04
N ASN A 399 15.16 6.28 22.63
CA ASN A 399 14.88 4.86 22.84
C ASN A 399 14.89 4.04 21.55
N GLY A 400 14.85 4.67 20.37
CA GLY A 400 14.43 4.03 19.12
C GLY A 400 12.92 3.79 19.08
N TYR A 401 12.46 3.00 18.10
CA TYR A 401 11.06 2.63 17.95
C TYR A 401 10.88 1.12 17.98
N ARG A 402 9.77 0.65 18.58
CA ARG A 402 9.42 -0.78 18.62
C ARG A 402 8.87 -1.28 17.29
N ASN A 403 8.37 -0.39 16.44
CA ASN A 403 7.67 -0.68 15.17
C ASN A 403 8.26 0.19 14.04
N ALA A 404 8.44 -0.39 12.86
CA ALA A 404 8.96 0.27 11.67
C ALA A 404 7.93 1.15 10.94
#